data_6d520fbb116aec072620ee3d7aa6b5d2
#
_entry.id   6d520fbb116aec072620ee3d7aa6b5d2
#
_cell.length_a   1.000
_cell.length_b   1.000
_cell.length_c   1.000
_cell.angle_alpha   90.00
_cell.angle_beta   90.00
_cell.angle_gamma   90.00
#
_symmetry.space_group_name_H-M   'P 1'
#
loop_
_entity.id
_entity.type
_entity.pdbx_description
1 polymer ?
#
loop_
_entity_poly.entity_id
_entity_poly.type
_entity_poly.pdbx_seq_one_letter_code
_entity_poly.pdbx_strand_id
1 'polypeptide(L)'
;MFIDYDLVRRMKEQYPPGTRIQLDYMGDDPRPIEPGTKVTVRTVDDMGTVHCDFDNGRRLGLVPGEDSFHAIAERNRSDRDAR
;
A
#
# COMPACT_ATOMS: atom_id res chain seq x y z
N MET A 1 -18.30 -8.06 -13.38
CA MET A 1 -17.70 -7.58 -12.14
C MET A 1 -17.90 -6.07 -12.03
N PHE A 2 -18.22 -5.62 -10.85
CA PHE A 2 -18.46 -4.21 -10.62
C PHE A 2 -17.20 -3.53 -10.12
N ILE A 3 -16.84 -2.41 -10.73
CA ILE A 3 -15.67 -1.64 -10.33
C ILE A 3 -16.15 -0.28 -9.84
N ASP A 4 -15.72 0.08 -8.64
CA ASP A 4 -16.06 1.39 -8.07
C ASP A 4 -14.97 2.38 -8.50
N TYR A 5 -15.25 3.11 -9.57
CA TYR A 5 -14.26 4.02 -10.11
C TYR A 5 -13.94 5.19 -9.18
N ASP A 6 -14.89 5.58 -8.34
CA ASP A 6 -14.61 6.63 -7.37
C ASP A 6 -13.61 6.14 -6.32
N LEU A 7 -13.75 4.90 -5.89
CA LEU A 7 -12.80 4.33 -4.96
C LEU A 7 -11.42 4.23 -5.59
N VAL A 8 -11.35 3.76 -6.84
CA VAL A 8 -10.07 3.65 -7.53
C VAL A 8 -9.38 5.00 -7.59
N ARG A 9 -10.14 6.03 -7.96
CA ARG A 9 -9.55 7.37 -8.07
C ARG A 9 -9.03 7.84 -6.72
N ARG A 10 -9.81 7.63 -5.65
CA ARG A 10 -9.37 8.04 -4.32
C ARG A 10 -8.13 7.28 -3.87
N MET A 11 -8.06 5.98 -4.20
CA MET A 11 -6.89 5.20 -3.86
C MET A 11 -5.65 5.72 -4.57
N LYS A 12 -5.81 6.08 -5.85
CA LYS A 12 -4.67 6.61 -6.60
C LYS A 12 -4.21 7.94 -6.06
N GLU A 13 -5.14 8.75 -5.56
CA GLU A 13 -4.79 10.05 -5.00
C GLU A 13 -4.15 9.93 -3.64
N GLN A 14 -4.62 9.00 -2.81
CA GLN A 14 -4.12 8.84 -1.46
C GLN A 14 -2.82 8.07 -1.39
N TYR A 15 -2.58 7.20 -2.36
CA TYR A 15 -1.43 6.32 -2.34
C TYR A 15 -0.64 6.43 -3.64
N PRO A 16 -0.10 7.61 -3.94
CA PRO A 16 0.75 7.74 -5.12
C PRO A 16 2.04 6.93 -4.94
N PRO A 17 2.72 6.60 -6.03
CA PRO A 17 3.98 5.86 -5.94
C PRO A 17 4.94 6.52 -4.95
N GLY A 18 5.55 5.70 -4.14
CA GLY A 18 6.49 6.18 -3.13
C GLY A 18 5.86 6.41 -1.76
N THR A 19 4.55 6.33 -1.66
CA THR A 19 3.87 6.48 -0.37
C THR A 19 4.30 5.36 0.56
N ARG A 20 4.60 5.71 1.81
CA ARG A 20 4.90 4.70 2.82
C ARG A 20 3.62 4.37 3.58
N ILE A 21 3.38 3.10 3.75
CA ILE A 21 2.23 2.63 4.51
C ILE A 21 2.65 1.53 5.46
N GLN A 22 1.84 1.33 6.48
CA GLN A 22 2.05 0.25 7.43
C GLN A 22 0.90 -0.73 7.31
N LEU A 23 1.24 -2.00 7.20
CA LEU A 23 0.25 -3.06 7.14
C LEU A 23 -0.25 -3.35 8.55
N ASP A 24 -1.56 -3.25 8.75
CA ASP A 24 -2.16 -3.56 10.05
C ASP A 24 -2.65 -4.98 10.10
N TYR A 25 -3.20 -5.47 9.00
CA TYR A 25 -3.74 -6.81 8.93
C TYR A 25 -3.83 -7.23 7.48
N MET A 26 -3.31 -8.41 7.18
CA MET A 26 -3.45 -8.99 5.85
C MET A 26 -4.55 -10.03 5.90
N GLY A 27 -5.42 -9.97 4.91
CA GLY A 27 -6.55 -10.86 4.87
C GLY A 27 -6.16 -12.29 4.55
N ASP A 28 -6.97 -12.90 3.74
CA ASP A 28 -6.91 -14.34 3.50
C ASP A 28 -5.72 -14.72 2.62
N ASP A 29 -4.57 -14.91 3.23
CA ASP A 29 -3.34 -15.24 2.53
C ASP A 29 -2.69 -16.42 3.25
N PRO A 30 -2.29 -17.48 2.51
CA PRO A 30 -1.65 -18.64 3.13
C PRO A 30 -0.37 -18.30 3.88
N ARG A 31 0.31 -17.23 3.47
CA ARG A 31 1.53 -16.80 4.14
C ARG A 31 1.46 -15.31 4.37
N PRO A 32 0.66 -14.89 5.34
CA PRO A 32 0.45 -13.46 5.56
C PRO A 32 1.72 -12.77 6.04
N ILE A 33 1.82 -11.51 5.69
CA ILE A 33 2.88 -10.65 6.18
C ILE A 33 2.53 -10.25 7.60
N GLU A 34 3.53 -10.16 8.45
CA GLU A 34 3.29 -9.79 9.85
C GLU A 34 2.73 -8.38 9.96
N PRO A 35 1.77 -8.18 10.87
CA PRO A 35 1.27 -6.82 11.12
C PRO A 35 2.41 -5.89 11.54
N GLY A 36 2.31 -4.64 11.14
CA GLY A 36 3.34 -3.67 11.45
C GLY A 36 4.42 -3.55 10.39
N THR A 37 4.41 -4.42 9.40
CA THR A 37 5.39 -4.36 8.31
C THR A 37 5.14 -3.12 7.49
N LYS A 38 6.22 -2.42 7.16
CA LYS A 38 6.13 -1.22 6.34
C LYS A 38 6.39 -1.55 4.89
N VAL A 39 5.72 -0.84 4.02
CA VAL A 39 5.81 -1.08 2.58
C VAL A 39 5.82 0.24 1.84
N THR A 40 6.31 0.18 0.61
CA THR A 40 6.31 1.34 -0.28
C THR A 40 5.37 1.05 -1.44
N VAL A 41 4.47 1.98 -1.71
CA VAL A 41 3.53 1.84 -2.82
C VAL A 41 4.28 1.98 -4.13
N ARG A 42 4.04 1.03 -5.03
CA ARG A 42 4.55 1.12 -6.40
C ARG A 42 3.54 1.77 -7.31
N THR A 43 2.30 1.32 -7.23
CA THR A 43 1.23 1.86 -8.06
C THR A 43 -0.11 1.34 -7.54
N VAL A 44 -1.18 2.00 -7.94
CA VAL A 44 -2.54 1.51 -7.72
C VAL A 44 -3.11 1.20 -9.09
N ASP A 45 -3.61 -0.01 -9.27
CA ASP A 45 -4.12 -0.40 -10.58
C ASP A 45 -5.58 0.04 -10.76
N ASP A 46 -6.14 -0.29 -11.91
CA ASP A 46 -7.48 0.18 -12.28
C ASP A 46 -8.59 -0.52 -11.50
N MET A 47 -8.25 -1.52 -10.72
CA MET A 47 -9.21 -2.18 -9.85
C MET A 47 -9.11 -1.70 -8.41
N GLY A 48 -8.16 -0.81 -8.14
CA GLY A 48 -7.98 -0.29 -6.80
C GLY A 48 -7.02 -1.09 -5.94
N THR A 49 -6.35 -2.07 -6.50
CA THR A 49 -5.35 -2.83 -5.76
C THR A 49 -4.08 -2.01 -5.63
N VAL A 50 -3.56 -1.92 -4.41
CA VAL A 50 -2.36 -1.16 -4.13
C VAL A 50 -1.16 -2.10 -4.21
N HIS A 51 -0.36 -1.95 -5.26
CA HIS A 51 0.80 -2.81 -5.48
C HIS A 51 1.98 -2.25 -4.71
N CYS A 52 2.57 -3.07 -3.87
CA CYS A 52 3.57 -2.61 -2.91
C CYS A 52 4.82 -3.44 -2.94
N ASP A 53 5.94 -2.78 -2.64
CA ASP A 53 7.18 -3.46 -2.31
C ASP A 53 7.31 -3.46 -0.80
N PHE A 54 7.37 -4.64 -0.23
CA PHE A 54 7.47 -4.79 1.21
C PHE A 54 8.93 -4.73 1.63
N ASP A 55 9.17 -4.19 2.81
CA ASP A 55 10.54 -4.02 3.30
C ASP A 55 11.25 -5.35 3.48
N ASN A 56 10.50 -6.45 3.58
CA ASN A 56 11.08 -7.79 3.70
C ASN A 56 11.42 -8.40 2.34
N GLY A 57 11.28 -7.63 1.26
CA GLY A 57 11.65 -8.10 -0.07
C GLY A 57 10.53 -8.69 -0.89
N ARG A 58 9.35 -8.84 -0.33
CA ARG A 58 8.22 -9.39 -1.07
C ARG A 58 7.47 -8.30 -1.82
N ARG A 59 6.75 -8.70 -2.85
CA ARG A 59 5.89 -7.81 -3.62
C ARG A 59 4.49 -8.37 -3.62
N LEU A 60 3.55 -7.61 -3.11
CA LEU A 60 2.18 -8.06 -3.02
C LEU A 60 1.24 -6.90 -3.31
N GLY A 61 0.01 -7.25 -3.69
CA GLY A 61 -1.06 -6.26 -3.83
C GLY A 61 -1.91 -6.26 -2.57
N LEU A 62 -2.26 -5.07 -2.12
CA LEU A 62 -3.16 -4.91 -0.98
C LEU A 62 -4.53 -4.49 -1.51
N VAL A 63 -5.57 -5.16 -1.04
CA VAL A 63 -6.92 -4.92 -1.51
C VAL A 63 -7.69 -4.20 -0.42
N PRO A 64 -8.15 -2.97 -0.68
CA PRO A 64 -8.94 -2.25 0.32
C PRO A 64 -10.17 -3.05 0.70
N GLY A 65 -10.40 -3.15 1.99
CA GLY A 65 -11.54 -3.92 2.50
C GLY A 65 -11.18 -5.33 2.90
N GLU A 66 -10.16 -5.92 2.29
CA GLU A 66 -9.68 -7.24 2.68
C GLU A 66 -8.43 -7.14 3.53
N ASP A 67 -7.59 -6.17 3.20
CA ASP A 67 -6.36 -5.94 3.94
C ASP A 67 -6.47 -4.59 4.61
N SER A 68 -5.95 -4.50 5.83
CA SER A 68 -6.02 -3.26 6.59
C SER A 68 -4.64 -2.63 6.63
N PHE A 69 -4.56 -1.38 6.22
CA PHE A 69 -3.31 -0.65 6.18
C PHE A 69 -3.59 0.85 6.27
N HIS A 70 -2.55 1.60 6.58
CA HIS A 70 -2.71 3.06 6.64
C HIS A 70 -1.42 3.74 6.24
N ALA A 71 -1.55 4.95 5.71
CA ALA A 71 -0.39 5.74 5.35
C ALA A 71 0.30 6.24 6.61
N ILE A 72 1.62 6.25 6.57
CA ILE A 72 2.40 6.74 7.71
C ILE A 72 3.17 7.97 7.28
N ALA A 73 3.55 8.76 8.27
CA ALA A 73 4.22 10.02 8.00
C ALA A 73 5.70 9.84 7.70
N GLU A 74 6.17 8.62 7.65
CA GLU A 74 7.56 8.33 7.37
C GLU A 74 7.92 8.83 5.99
N ARG A 75 8.98 9.59 5.89
CA ARG A 75 9.38 10.14 4.64
C ARG A 75 10.42 9.29 3.97
N ASN A 76 10.49 9.43 2.65
CA ASN A 76 11.58 8.90 1.91
C ASN A 76 12.86 9.51 2.45
N ARG A 77 13.91 8.70 2.50
CA ARG A 77 15.20 9.12 3.00
C ARG A 77 15.70 10.38 2.34
N SER A 78 15.54 10.47 1.03
CA SER A 78 16.05 11.60 0.29
C SER A 78 15.36 12.90 0.69
N ASP A 79 14.12 12.86 1.11
CA ASP A 79 13.44 14.07 1.54
C ASP A 79 14.11 14.66 2.75
N ARG A 80 14.50 13.81 3.66
CA ARG A 80 15.11 14.27 4.89
C ARG A 80 16.51 14.79 4.62
N ASP A 81 17.20 14.14 3.72
CA ASP A 81 18.56 14.53 3.40
C ASP A 81 18.62 15.83 2.61
N ALA A 82 17.54 16.20 2.01
CA ALA A 82 17.50 17.41 1.21
C ALA A 82 17.59 18.69 2.03
N ARG A 83 17.50 18.60 3.30
CA ARG A 83 17.57 19.78 4.15
C ARG A 83 18.94 20.36 4.20
#